data_dd8e2be8eaef0818e3efb98d515cdb54
#
_entry.id   dd8e2be8eaef0818e3efb98d515cdb54
#
_cell.length_a   1.000
_cell.length_b   1.000
_cell.length_c   1.000
_cell.angle_alpha   90.00
_cell.angle_beta   90.00
_cell.angle_gamma   90.00
#
_symmetry.space_group_name_H-M   'P 1'
#
loop_
_entity.id
_entity.type
_entity.pdbx_description
1 polymer ?
#
loop_
_entity_poly.entity_id
_entity_poly.type
_entity_poly.pdbx_seq_one_letter_code
_entity_poly.pdbx_strand_id
1 'polypeptide(L)'
;MKLTENNLHNYQRACVEHIIDNRYCGVFLDMGLGKTVSTLTAINYLMNDYCEINSVLVIAPKRVTESVWQEEAEKWDHLKHLRFSKIVGPEAKRIEALRTKAEVYLISRDNVAWLCALYGGGKLPFDMVVIDELSSFKSYKSLRFKALRSARPYFKRLVGLTGTPAPNGLIDLWPQIYLMDRGERLEKTITRYRERYFRPGRSNGHIVYNYILGENSENLIHEKISDICISMKAEDYLRMPERTDNFIKLHMPEALKKKYLEFEKEKVIEMMTETVEEQDENGNSVFVEKPVEINAVNAGALSNKLLQFANGAMYDENKSVHPIHDIKLEALKEIIEDANGKSVLVAWTFQFDRDRIKEYLKAYKPRELKTPQDIKDWNEGKVQVMLAHPASAGHGLNLQAGGNIIVWYGQTWSLELYQQFNARLYRQGQKNSVIINHLILSGTHDEDVIQSLKNKDRKQNDLMDSIKAKIEKYKKFL
;
A
#
# COMPACT_ATOMS: atom_id res chain seq x y z
N MET A 1 -30.47 8.60 -8.01
CA MET A 1 -30.66 7.69 -9.15
C MET A 1 -29.84 6.44 -8.85
N LYS A 2 -30.42 5.24 -8.88
CA LYS A 2 -29.66 4.00 -8.72
C LYS A 2 -28.91 3.72 -10.01
N LEU A 3 -27.65 3.27 -9.88
CA LEU A 3 -26.84 2.87 -11.03
C LEU A 3 -27.33 1.50 -11.54
N THR A 4 -27.37 1.34 -12.84
CA THR A 4 -27.68 0.08 -13.51
C THR A 4 -26.41 -0.45 -14.18
N GLU A 5 -26.42 -1.68 -14.62
CA GLU A 5 -25.28 -2.28 -15.34
C GLU A 5 -24.89 -1.47 -16.59
N ASN A 6 -25.85 -0.81 -17.25
CA ASN A 6 -25.59 0.05 -18.39
C ASN A 6 -24.71 1.27 -18.06
N ASN A 7 -24.60 1.63 -16.79
CA ASN A 7 -23.73 2.71 -16.32
C ASN A 7 -22.26 2.28 -16.15
N LEU A 8 -21.94 1.00 -16.34
CA LEU A 8 -20.56 0.54 -16.36
C LEU A 8 -19.81 1.15 -17.56
N HIS A 9 -18.63 1.69 -17.29
CA HIS A 9 -17.74 2.14 -18.35
C HIS A 9 -17.21 0.96 -19.19
N ASN A 10 -16.81 1.22 -20.42
CA ASN A 10 -16.30 0.17 -21.32
C ASN A 10 -15.09 -0.55 -20.73
N TYR A 11 -14.18 0.16 -20.07
CA TYR A 11 -13.04 -0.46 -19.39
C TYR A 11 -13.45 -1.36 -18.20
N GLN A 12 -14.56 -1.04 -17.52
CA GLN A 12 -15.09 -1.89 -16.44
C GLN A 12 -15.72 -3.17 -17.03
N ARG A 13 -16.40 -3.07 -18.17
CA ARG A 13 -16.91 -4.25 -18.89
C ARG A 13 -15.77 -5.15 -19.34
N ALA A 14 -14.71 -4.60 -19.93
CA ALA A 14 -13.50 -5.36 -20.27
C ALA A 14 -12.87 -6.06 -19.06
N CYS A 15 -12.90 -5.41 -17.89
CA CYS A 15 -12.46 -6.03 -16.65
C CYS A 15 -13.38 -7.19 -16.21
N VAL A 16 -14.70 -7.03 -16.35
CA VAL A 16 -15.70 -8.09 -16.07
C VAL A 16 -15.43 -9.30 -16.96
N GLU A 17 -15.30 -9.08 -18.26
CA GLU A 17 -15.00 -10.13 -19.26
C GLU A 17 -13.70 -10.86 -18.93
N HIS A 18 -12.63 -10.10 -18.63
CA HIS A 18 -11.35 -10.69 -18.24
C HIS A 18 -11.45 -11.61 -17.00
N ILE A 19 -12.25 -11.22 -16.00
CA ILE A 19 -12.48 -12.04 -14.80
C ILE A 19 -13.30 -13.29 -15.15
N ILE A 20 -14.29 -13.20 -16.04
CA ILE A 20 -15.13 -14.33 -16.46
C ILE A 20 -14.28 -15.34 -17.25
N ASP A 21 -13.50 -14.88 -18.22
CA ASP A 21 -12.71 -15.72 -19.13
C ASP A 21 -11.54 -16.41 -18.42
N ASN A 22 -10.98 -15.76 -17.39
CA ASN A 22 -9.80 -16.26 -16.70
C ASN A 22 -10.13 -16.75 -15.29
N ARG A 23 -10.04 -18.07 -15.07
CA ARG A 23 -10.26 -18.66 -13.73
C ARG A 23 -9.31 -18.13 -12.68
N TYR A 24 -8.12 -17.75 -13.09
CA TYR A 24 -7.05 -17.27 -12.20
C TYR A 24 -6.41 -16.04 -12.84
N CYS A 25 -6.72 -14.85 -12.33
CA CYS A 25 -6.29 -13.62 -12.95
C CYS A 25 -5.92 -12.51 -11.98
N GLY A 26 -5.10 -11.58 -12.47
CA GLY A 26 -4.73 -10.34 -11.83
C GLY A 26 -5.42 -9.14 -12.49
N VAL A 27 -6.03 -8.30 -11.68
CA VAL A 27 -6.70 -7.07 -12.11
C VAL A 27 -5.94 -5.89 -11.51
N PHE A 28 -5.02 -5.32 -12.31
CA PHE A 28 -4.11 -4.25 -11.91
C PHE A 28 -4.68 -2.91 -12.40
N LEU A 29 -5.65 -2.42 -11.69
CA LEU A 29 -6.32 -1.16 -11.99
C LEU A 29 -5.93 -0.09 -10.99
N ASP A 30 -5.67 1.11 -11.46
CA ASP A 30 -5.47 2.27 -10.62
C ASP A 30 -6.64 2.52 -9.66
N MET A 31 -6.40 3.33 -8.65
CA MET A 31 -7.42 3.68 -7.69
C MET A 31 -8.53 4.50 -8.34
N GLY A 32 -9.79 4.18 -7.97
CA GLY A 32 -10.95 4.87 -8.52
C GLY A 32 -11.51 4.26 -9.81
N LEU A 33 -10.86 3.29 -10.44
CA LEU A 33 -11.36 2.61 -11.67
C LEU A 33 -12.48 1.59 -11.41
N GLY A 34 -13.01 1.49 -10.20
CA GLY A 34 -14.17 0.64 -9.92
C GLY A 34 -13.87 -0.86 -9.86
N LYS A 35 -12.68 -1.26 -9.36
CA LYS A 35 -12.33 -2.68 -9.13
C LYS A 35 -13.45 -3.47 -8.47
N THR A 36 -14.05 -2.90 -7.43
CA THR A 36 -15.09 -3.56 -6.61
C THR A 36 -16.34 -3.84 -7.43
N VAL A 37 -16.90 -2.85 -8.14
CA VAL A 37 -18.11 -3.05 -8.96
C VAL A 37 -17.86 -4.01 -10.12
N SER A 38 -16.72 -3.90 -10.82
CA SER A 38 -16.39 -4.83 -11.91
C SER A 38 -16.28 -6.27 -11.41
N THR A 39 -15.66 -6.47 -10.25
CA THR A 39 -15.53 -7.81 -9.65
C THR A 39 -16.88 -8.35 -9.18
N LEU A 40 -17.72 -7.52 -8.52
CA LEU A 40 -19.06 -7.93 -8.10
C LEU A 40 -19.96 -8.27 -9.29
N THR A 41 -19.85 -7.51 -10.39
CA THR A 41 -20.58 -7.81 -11.63
C THR A 41 -20.13 -9.15 -12.24
N ALA A 42 -18.82 -9.42 -12.30
CA ALA A 42 -18.30 -10.70 -12.74
C ALA A 42 -18.77 -11.86 -11.84
N ILE A 43 -18.77 -11.66 -10.52
CA ILE A 43 -19.31 -12.63 -9.55
C ILE A 43 -20.77 -12.90 -9.83
N ASN A 44 -21.57 -11.86 -10.08
CA ASN A 44 -22.98 -11.98 -10.40
C ASN A 44 -23.22 -12.85 -11.65
N TYR A 45 -22.49 -12.61 -12.73
CA TYR A 45 -22.54 -13.42 -13.94
C TYR A 45 -22.13 -14.88 -13.69
N LEU A 46 -21.03 -15.09 -13.00
CA LEU A 46 -20.53 -16.43 -12.71
C LEU A 46 -21.48 -17.24 -11.83
N MET A 47 -22.26 -16.58 -10.97
CA MET A 47 -23.27 -17.23 -10.12
C MET A 47 -24.58 -17.51 -10.85
N ASN A 48 -25.13 -16.49 -11.52
CA ASN A 48 -26.51 -16.52 -11.97
C ASN A 48 -26.66 -16.89 -13.47
N ASP A 49 -25.72 -16.51 -14.31
CA ASP A 49 -25.78 -16.77 -15.75
C ASP A 49 -24.98 -18.02 -16.12
N TYR A 50 -23.75 -18.15 -15.59
CA TYR A 50 -22.90 -19.31 -15.88
C TYR A 50 -23.08 -20.47 -14.87
N CYS A 51 -23.68 -20.23 -13.71
CA CYS A 51 -23.87 -21.20 -12.64
C CYS A 51 -22.57 -21.96 -12.25
N GLU A 52 -21.41 -21.28 -12.38
CA GLU A 52 -20.08 -21.88 -12.13
C GLU A 52 -19.70 -21.86 -10.64
N ILE A 53 -20.15 -20.85 -9.91
CA ILE A 53 -19.81 -20.65 -8.49
C ILE A 53 -21.08 -20.39 -7.66
N ASN A 54 -21.03 -20.77 -6.37
CA ASN A 54 -22.11 -20.54 -5.41
C ASN A 54 -21.70 -19.66 -4.25
N SER A 55 -20.39 -19.58 -3.95
CA SER A 55 -19.88 -18.84 -2.81
C SER A 55 -18.52 -18.23 -3.11
N VAL A 56 -18.34 -16.99 -2.66
CA VAL A 56 -17.11 -16.22 -2.86
C VAL A 56 -16.56 -15.74 -1.52
N LEU A 57 -15.26 -15.93 -1.31
CA LEU A 57 -14.51 -15.34 -0.21
C LEU A 57 -13.76 -14.10 -0.71
N VAL A 58 -14.06 -12.93 -0.19
CA VAL A 58 -13.30 -11.70 -0.42
C VAL A 58 -12.37 -11.45 0.76
N ILE A 59 -11.08 -11.46 0.49
CA ILE A 59 -10.01 -11.15 1.45
C ILE A 59 -9.60 -9.69 1.21
N ALA A 60 -9.83 -8.82 2.20
CA ALA A 60 -9.59 -7.40 2.05
C ALA A 60 -8.99 -6.77 3.32
N PRO A 61 -8.50 -5.51 3.30
CA PRO A 61 -8.17 -4.78 4.50
C PRO A 61 -9.37 -4.65 5.45
N LYS A 62 -9.14 -4.64 6.77
CA LYS A 62 -10.21 -4.67 7.79
C LYS A 62 -11.34 -3.65 7.55
N ARG A 63 -10.99 -2.38 7.29
CA ARG A 63 -12.01 -1.34 7.02
C ARG A 63 -12.84 -1.61 5.76
N VAL A 64 -12.21 -2.18 4.74
CA VAL A 64 -12.87 -2.53 3.48
C VAL A 64 -13.85 -3.69 3.67
N THR A 65 -13.52 -4.65 4.54
CA THR A 65 -14.43 -5.77 4.88
C THR A 65 -15.65 -5.31 5.69
N GLU A 66 -15.53 -4.20 6.42
CA GLU A 66 -16.61 -3.72 7.29
C GLU A 66 -17.75 -3.06 6.49
N SER A 67 -17.47 -2.36 5.38
CA SER A 67 -18.51 -1.60 4.68
C SER A 67 -18.38 -1.57 3.16
N VAL A 68 -17.20 -1.37 2.59
CA VAL A 68 -17.01 -0.92 1.21
C VAL A 68 -17.64 -1.85 0.16
N TRP A 69 -17.46 -3.15 0.27
CA TRP A 69 -17.98 -4.12 -0.72
C TRP A 69 -19.52 -4.17 -0.73
N GLN A 70 -20.12 -4.18 0.44
CA GLN A 70 -21.58 -4.18 0.57
C GLN A 70 -22.18 -2.85 0.14
N GLU A 71 -21.64 -1.72 0.61
CA GLU A 71 -22.08 -0.39 0.21
C GLU A 71 -21.97 -0.17 -1.31
N GLU A 72 -20.94 -0.74 -1.95
CA GLU A 72 -20.82 -0.67 -3.40
C GLU A 72 -21.91 -1.48 -4.10
N ALA A 73 -22.18 -2.70 -3.65
CA ALA A 73 -23.26 -3.53 -4.20
C ALA A 73 -24.63 -2.83 -4.11
N GLU A 74 -24.91 -2.16 -2.99
CA GLU A 74 -26.17 -1.45 -2.75
C GLU A 74 -26.43 -0.27 -3.71
N LYS A 75 -25.37 0.30 -4.30
CA LYS A 75 -25.47 1.38 -5.30
C LYS A 75 -25.96 0.90 -6.65
N TRP A 76 -25.74 -0.38 -6.97
CA TRP A 76 -25.98 -0.95 -8.28
C TRP A 76 -27.21 -1.88 -8.27
N ASP A 77 -28.19 -1.61 -9.13
CA ASP A 77 -29.46 -2.33 -9.14
C ASP A 77 -29.30 -3.84 -9.39
N HIS A 78 -28.37 -4.21 -10.29
CA HIS A 78 -28.10 -5.61 -10.63
C HIS A 78 -27.30 -6.38 -9.55
N LEU A 79 -26.77 -5.73 -8.52
CA LEU A 79 -25.97 -6.34 -7.45
C LEU A 79 -26.68 -6.38 -6.09
N LYS A 80 -27.79 -5.69 -5.92
CA LYS A 80 -28.48 -5.49 -4.64
C LYS A 80 -29.01 -6.78 -4.01
N HIS A 81 -29.18 -7.84 -4.81
CA HIS A 81 -29.67 -9.13 -4.33
C HIS A 81 -28.59 -9.99 -3.68
N LEU A 82 -27.31 -9.65 -3.86
CA LEU A 82 -26.19 -10.35 -3.24
C LEU A 82 -26.20 -10.17 -1.72
N ARG A 83 -26.17 -11.28 -1.00
CA ARG A 83 -26.11 -11.29 0.47
C ARG A 83 -24.66 -11.39 0.92
N PHE A 84 -24.32 -10.59 1.91
CA PHE A 84 -22.98 -10.49 2.46
C PHE A 84 -22.93 -11.06 3.87
N SER A 85 -21.89 -11.84 4.19
CA SER A 85 -21.54 -12.23 5.56
C SER A 85 -20.14 -11.73 5.92
N LYS A 86 -20.01 -11.03 7.05
CA LYS A 86 -18.77 -10.38 7.49
C LYS A 86 -18.09 -11.22 8.57
N ILE A 87 -16.99 -11.89 8.20
CA ILE A 87 -16.17 -12.73 9.10
C ILE A 87 -15.19 -11.82 9.87
N VAL A 88 -15.73 -11.02 10.79
CA VAL A 88 -14.98 -10.01 11.57
C VAL A 88 -15.31 -10.11 13.07
N GLY A 89 -14.45 -9.50 13.90
CA GLY A 89 -14.64 -9.49 15.36
C GLY A 89 -14.06 -10.71 16.07
N PRO A 90 -14.54 -11.01 17.30
CA PRO A 90 -14.14 -12.18 18.07
C PRO A 90 -14.43 -13.51 17.35
N GLU A 91 -13.72 -14.55 17.72
CA GLU A 91 -13.80 -15.87 17.06
C GLU A 91 -15.22 -16.43 16.99
N ALA A 92 -15.98 -16.36 18.06
CA ALA A 92 -17.37 -16.82 18.09
C ALA A 92 -18.24 -16.14 17.01
N LYS A 93 -18.13 -14.81 16.85
CA LYS A 93 -18.83 -14.06 15.80
C LYS A 93 -18.36 -14.44 14.40
N ARG A 94 -17.07 -14.72 14.22
CA ARG A 94 -16.53 -15.17 12.93
C ARG A 94 -17.06 -16.55 12.54
N ILE A 95 -17.19 -17.46 13.50
CA ILE A 95 -17.79 -18.81 13.29
C ILE A 95 -19.27 -18.68 12.95
N GLU A 96 -20.02 -17.82 13.65
CA GLU A 96 -21.42 -17.52 13.33
C GLU A 96 -21.58 -16.98 11.90
N ALA A 97 -20.73 -16.02 11.51
CA ALA A 97 -20.72 -15.45 10.16
C ALA A 97 -20.44 -16.52 9.08
N LEU A 98 -19.56 -17.49 9.34
CA LEU A 98 -19.32 -18.62 8.42
C LEU A 98 -20.52 -19.55 8.25
N ARG A 99 -21.39 -19.65 9.27
CA ARG A 99 -22.62 -20.46 9.23
C ARG A 99 -23.79 -19.70 8.57
N THR A 100 -23.70 -18.39 8.49
CA THR A 100 -24.72 -17.55 7.85
C THR A 100 -24.72 -17.79 6.35
N LYS A 101 -25.88 -18.10 5.75
CA LYS A 101 -25.99 -18.32 4.30
C LYS A 101 -25.88 -16.98 3.55
N ALA A 102 -24.84 -16.84 2.77
CA ALA A 102 -24.56 -15.67 1.93
C ALA A 102 -23.87 -16.10 0.62
N GLU A 103 -23.88 -15.27 -0.37
CA GLU A 103 -23.13 -15.44 -1.62
C GLU A 103 -21.70 -14.93 -1.48
N VAL A 104 -21.51 -13.82 -0.75
CA VAL A 104 -20.22 -13.14 -0.60
C VAL A 104 -19.83 -13.07 0.87
N TYR A 105 -18.70 -13.67 1.20
CA TYR A 105 -18.12 -13.67 2.54
C TYR A 105 -16.92 -12.72 2.57
N LEU A 106 -16.90 -11.80 3.53
CA LEU A 106 -15.86 -10.80 3.67
C LEU A 106 -14.97 -11.13 4.87
N ILE A 107 -13.67 -11.27 4.66
CA ILE A 107 -12.70 -11.52 5.74
C ILE A 107 -11.52 -10.56 5.67
N SER A 108 -11.03 -10.12 6.84
CA SER A 108 -9.80 -9.34 6.85
C SER A 108 -8.59 -10.22 6.54
N ARG A 109 -7.63 -9.66 5.79
CA ARG A 109 -6.36 -10.33 5.45
C ARG A 109 -5.62 -10.91 6.66
N ASP A 110 -5.80 -10.32 7.84
CA ASP A 110 -5.14 -10.75 9.07
C ASP A 110 -5.75 -12.02 9.65
N ASN A 111 -7.00 -12.33 9.31
CA ASN A 111 -7.72 -13.52 9.74
C ASN A 111 -7.62 -14.70 8.74
N VAL A 112 -6.94 -14.54 7.61
CA VAL A 112 -6.82 -15.61 6.59
C VAL A 112 -6.13 -16.86 7.14
N ALA A 113 -5.04 -16.68 7.90
CA ALA A 113 -4.32 -17.80 8.49
C ALA A 113 -5.20 -18.58 9.48
N TRP A 114 -5.99 -17.88 10.30
CA TRP A 114 -6.98 -18.48 11.20
C TRP A 114 -8.04 -19.27 10.41
N LEU A 115 -8.60 -18.69 9.35
CA LEU A 115 -9.60 -19.36 8.52
C LEU A 115 -9.05 -20.66 7.91
N CYS A 116 -7.85 -20.60 7.32
CA CYS A 116 -7.22 -21.79 6.76
C CYS A 116 -6.95 -22.87 7.84
N ALA A 117 -6.51 -22.47 9.03
CA ALA A 117 -6.29 -23.39 10.15
C ALA A 117 -7.60 -24.05 10.62
N LEU A 118 -8.71 -23.30 10.67
CA LEU A 118 -10.04 -23.83 11.03
C LEU A 118 -10.47 -24.99 10.10
N TYR A 119 -10.07 -24.95 8.83
CA TYR A 119 -10.34 -25.99 7.83
C TYR A 119 -9.13 -26.92 7.60
N GLY A 120 -8.23 -27.06 8.58
CA GLY A 120 -7.09 -27.97 8.53
C GLY A 120 -6.05 -27.64 7.42
N GLY A 121 -6.00 -26.40 6.97
CA GLY A 121 -5.10 -25.96 5.90
C GLY A 121 -5.46 -26.48 4.48
N GLY A 122 -6.66 -27.09 4.34
CA GLY A 122 -7.14 -27.73 3.12
C GLY A 122 -8.24 -26.94 2.41
N LYS A 123 -9.28 -27.65 1.99
CA LYS A 123 -10.40 -27.12 1.21
C LYS A 123 -11.26 -26.16 2.06
N LEU A 124 -11.28 -24.89 1.67
CA LEU A 124 -12.23 -23.91 2.21
C LEU A 124 -13.60 -24.07 1.53
N PRO A 125 -14.71 -23.70 2.20
CA PRO A 125 -16.08 -23.85 1.67
C PRO A 125 -16.47 -22.77 0.65
N PHE A 126 -15.51 -22.33 -0.18
CA PHE A 126 -15.71 -21.27 -1.17
C PHE A 126 -15.24 -21.74 -2.53
N ASP A 127 -16.03 -21.45 -3.56
CA ASP A 127 -15.69 -21.77 -4.95
C ASP A 127 -14.68 -20.77 -5.53
N MET A 128 -14.82 -19.50 -5.19
CA MET A 128 -13.99 -18.40 -5.68
C MET A 128 -13.38 -17.63 -4.52
N VAL A 129 -12.13 -17.20 -4.70
CA VAL A 129 -11.44 -16.29 -3.79
C VAL A 129 -11.08 -15.03 -4.52
N VAL A 130 -11.41 -13.88 -3.93
CA VAL A 130 -10.98 -12.56 -4.38
C VAL A 130 -10.03 -11.99 -3.34
N ILE A 131 -8.86 -11.54 -3.76
CA ILE A 131 -7.90 -10.85 -2.89
C ILE A 131 -7.92 -9.37 -3.26
N ASP A 132 -8.59 -8.57 -2.44
CA ASP A 132 -8.57 -7.12 -2.55
C ASP A 132 -7.31 -6.58 -1.87
N GLU A 133 -6.52 -5.84 -2.62
CA GLU A 133 -5.14 -5.44 -2.32
C GLU A 133 -4.17 -6.63 -2.31
N LEU A 134 -4.01 -7.25 -3.50
CA LEU A 134 -3.14 -8.41 -3.71
C LEU A 134 -1.68 -8.15 -3.29
N SER A 135 -1.20 -6.92 -3.44
CA SER A 135 0.13 -6.47 -2.98
C SER A 135 0.39 -6.76 -1.50
N SER A 136 -0.65 -6.92 -0.69
CA SER A 136 -0.53 -7.33 0.71
C SER A 136 0.02 -8.77 0.89
N PHE A 137 0.02 -9.59 -0.17
CA PHE A 137 0.56 -10.96 -0.20
C PHE A 137 1.97 -11.04 -0.83
N LYS A 138 2.64 -9.90 -1.06
CA LYS A 138 4.00 -9.84 -1.65
C LYS A 138 5.11 -10.54 -0.85
N SER A 139 4.88 -10.85 0.43
CA SER A 139 5.86 -11.59 1.26
C SER A 139 5.55 -13.08 1.30
N TYR A 140 6.36 -13.90 0.62
CA TYR A 140 6.25 -15.36 0.64
C TYR A 140 6.52 -15.99 2.02
N LYS A 141 7.16 -15.26 2.93
CA LYS A 141 7.43 -15.70 4.31
C LYS A 141 6.22 -15.48 5.24
N SER A 142 5.26 -14.63 4.86
CA SER A 142 4.13 -14.29 5.70
C SER A 142 3.21 -15.49 5.97
N LEU A 143 2.66 -15.56 7.18
CA LEU A 143 1.71 -16.63 7.56
C LEU A 143 0.50 -16.67 6.64
N ARG A 144 -0.04 -15.50 6.27
CA ARG A 144 -1.20 -15.40 5.37
C ARG A 144 -0.92 -15.97 3.98
N PHE A 145 0.28 -15.71 3.40
CA PHE A 145 0.66 -16.30 2.12
C PHE A 145 0.79 -17.82 2.23
N LYS A 146 1.49 -18.31 3.25
CA LYS A 146 1.69 -19.76 3.44
C LYS A 146 0.36 -20.50 3.62
N ALA A 147 -0.55 -19.94 4.42
CA ALA A 147 -1.88 -20.50 4.64
C ALA A 147 -2.71 -20.54 3.34
N LEU A 148 -2.76 -19.42 2.62
CA LEU A 148 -3.54 -19.35 1.37
C LEU A 148 -2.93 -20.24 0.26
N ARG A 149 -1.60 -20.33 0.19
CA ARG A 149 -0.89 -21.22 -0.72
C ARG A 149 -1.28 -22.68 -0.50
N SER A 150 -1.45 -23.13 0.75
CA SER A 150 -1.90 -24.49 1.09
C SER A 150 -3.33 -24.75 0.59
N ALA A 151 -4.24 -23.80 0.78
CA ALA A 151 -5.63 -23.90 0.36
C ALA A 151 -5.83 -23.70 -1.17
N ARG A 152 -4.85 -23.07 -1.86
CA ARG A 152 -4.95 -22.67 -3.27
C ARG A 152 -5.35 -23.79 -4.25
N PRO A 153 -4.88 -25.05 -4.11
CA PRO A 153 -5.25 -26.13 -5.04
C PRO A 153 -6.75 -26.42 -5.09
N TYR A 154 -7.50 -26.03 -4.09
CA TYR A 154 -8.93 -26.33 -3.95
C TYR A 154 -9.85 -25.22 -4.47
N PHE A 155 -9.33 -24.05 -4.86
CA PHE A 155 -10.14 -22.97 -5.41
C PHE A 155 -10.46 -23.22 -6.87
N LYS A 156 -11.71 -23.10 -7.26
CA LYS A 156 -12.12 -23.13 -8.66
C LYS A 156 -11.63 -21.87 -9.39
N ARG A 157 -11.72 -20.72 -8.71
CA ARG A 157 -11.32 -19.41 -9.24
C ARG A 157 -10.58 -18.58 -8.18
N LEU A 158 -9.61 -17.77 -8.64
CA LEU A 158 -8.95 -16.78 -7.79
C LEU A 158 -8.69 -15.51 -8.59
N VAL A 159 -9.11 -14.37 -8.05
CA VAL A 159 -8.89 -13.04 -8.63
C VAL A 159 -8.11 -12.18 -7.65
N GLY A 160 -7.01 -11.61 -8.12
CA GLY A 160 -6.20 -10.67 -7.35
C GLY A 160 -6.38 -9.24 -7.83
N LEU A 161 -6.81 -8.34 -6.96
CA LEU A 161 -7.03 -6.92 -7.25
C LEU A 161 -5.93 -6.08 -6.62
N THR A 162 -5.32 -5.18 -7.38
CA THR A 162 -4.38 -4.18 -6.82
C THR A 162 -4.21 -3.00 -7.77
N GLY A 163 -3.92 -1.82 -7.22
CA GLY A 163 -3.43 -0.67 -7.99
C GLY A 163 -1.90 -0.58 -7.97
N THR A 164 -1.25 -1.37 -7.11
CA THR A 164 0.20 -1.29 -6.87
C THR A 164 0.83 -2.69 -6.88
N PRO A 165 0.93 -3.36 -8.05
CA PRO A 165 1.36 -4.76 -8.12
C PRO A 165 2.83 -4.98 -7.69
N ALA A 166 3.71 -4.00 -7.91
CA ALA A 166 5.15 -4.11 -7.64
C ALA A 166 5.71 -2.95 -6.80
N PRO A 167 5.19 -2.72 -5.58
CA PRO A 167 5.53 -1.51 -4.80
C PRO A 167 7.00 -1.43 -4.35
N ASN A 168 7.73 -2.55 -4.32
CA ASN A 168 9.18 -2.57 -4.07
C ASN A 168 9.99 -3.08 -5.27
N GLY A 169 9.35 -3.19 -6.45
CA GLY A 169 9.91 -3.72 -7.68
C GLY A 169 9.41 -5.12 -7.99
N LEU A 170 9.83 -5.63 -9.16
CA LEU A 170 9.29 -6.88 -9.72
C LEU A 170 9.50 -8.13 -8.86
N ILE A 171 10.41 -8.07 -7.88
CA ILE A 171 10.60 -9.17 -6.91
C ILE A 171 9.33 -9.46 -6.09
N ASP A 172 8.46 -8.47 -5.92
CA ASP A 172 7.19 -8.59 -5.20
C ASP A 172 6.13 -9.38 -5.98
N LEU A 173 6.31 -9.57 -7.29
CA LEU A 173 5.31 -10.24 -8.15
C LEU A 173 5.24 -11.74 -7.92
N TRP A 174 6.36 -12.40 -7.63
CA TRP A 174 6.37 -13.87 -7.52
C TRP A 174 5.31 -14.43 -6.58
N PRO A 175 5.17 -13.97 -5.33
CA PRO A 175 4.16 -14.52 -4.43
C PRO A 175 2.72 -14.25 -4.91
N GLN A 176 2.51 -13.11 -5.54
CA GLN A 176 1.20 -12.69 -6.05
C GLN A 176 0.78 -13.58 -7.23
N ILE A 177 1.65 -13.72 -8.23
CA ILE A 177 1.40 -14.56 -9.40
C ILE A 177 1.34 -16.04 -9.01
N TYR A 178 2.20 -16.48 -8.06
CA TYR A 178 2.15 -17.86 -7.56
C TYR A 178 0.78 -18.24 -7.01
N LEU A 179 0.08 -17.34 -6.32
CA LEU A 179 -1.30 -17.60 -5.85
C LEU A 179 -2.28 -17.80 -7.01
N MET A 180 -2.03 -17.23 -8.18
CA MET A 180 -2.87 -17.40 -9.35
C MET A 180 -2.53 -18.71 -10.10
N ASP A 181 -1.26 -18.94 -10.43
CA ASP A 181 -0.85 -19.99 -11.36
C ASP A 181 -0.01 -21.12 -10.73
N ARG A 182 0.27 -21.07 -9.43
CA ARG A 182 1.09 -22.04 -8.71
C ARG A 182 2.51 -22.17 -9.26
N GLY A 183 3.05 -21.06 -9.79
CA GLY A 183 4.42 -20.94 -10.29
C GLY A 183 4.63 -21.47 -11.70
N GLU A 184 3.61 -21.47 -12.53
CA GLU A 184 3.74 -21.87 -13.96
C GLU A 184 4.50 -20.80 -14.74
N ARG A 185 4.24 -19.50 -14.48
CA ARG A 185 4.84 -18.39 -15.24
C ARG A 185 6.14 -17.88 -14.66
N LEU A 186 6.17 -17.66 -13.34
CA LEU A 186 7.29 -17.02 -12.65
C LEU A 186 8.09 -18.02 -11.77
N GLU A 187 8.21 -19.25 -12.19
CA GLU A 187 8.95 -20.36 -11.54
C GLU A 187 8.24 -20.94 -10.29
N LYS A 188 8.50 -22.23 -10.06
CA LYS A 188 7.89 -23.00 -8.93
C LYS A 188 8.38 -22.55 -7.56
N THR A 189 9.54 -21.90 -7.47
CA THR A 189 10.11 -21.42 -6.21
C THR A 189 10.65 -20.02 -6.34
N ILE A 190 10.62 -19.26 -5.25
CA ILE A 190 11.21 -17.92 -5.18
C ILE A 190 12.72 -17.94 -5.47
N THR A 191 13.41 -19.02 -5.10
CA THR A 191 14.85 -19.19 -5.38
C THR A 191 15.10 -19.21 -6.88
N ARG A 192 14.40 -20.09 -7.64
CA ARG A 192 14.51 -20.14 -9.10
C ARG A 192 14.10 -18.83 -9.78
N TYR A 193 13.05 -18.16 -9.26
CA TYR A 193 12.65 -16.84 -9.76
C TYR A 193 13.77 -15.81 -9.62
N ARG A 194 14.46 -15.80 -8.47
CA ARG A 194 15.59 -14.91 -8.23
C ARG A 194 16.79 -15.27 -9.10
N GLU A 195 17.13 -16.53 -9.20
CA GLU A 195 18.26 -17.02 -10.04
C GLU A 195 18.05 -16.69 -11.52
N ARG A 196 16.82 -16.78 -12.00
CA ARG A 196 16.49 -16.58 -13.40
C ARG A 196 16.42 -15.11 -13.82
N TYR A 197 15.81 -14.27 -12.98
CA TYR A 197 15.45 -12.91 -13.35
C TYR A 197 16.26 -11.84 -12.61
N PHE A 198 17.03 -12.21 -11.62
CA PHE A 198 17.77 -11.25 -10.80
C PHE A 198 19.22 -11.71 -10.61
N ARG A 199 20.08 -10.72 -10.27
CA ARG A 199 21.43 -10.96 -9.81
C ARG A 199 21.53 -10.57 -8.33
N PRO A 200 22.35 -11.26 -7.52
CA PRO A 200 22.67 -10.80 -6.18
C PRO A 200 23.28 -9.39 -6.24
N GLY A 201 22.76 -8.49 -5.43
CA GLY A 201 23.35 -7.17 -5.23
C GLY A 201 24.35 -7.21 -4.09
N ARG A 202 24.14 -6.37 -3.07
CA ARG A 202 24.98 -6.41 -1.85
C ARG A 202 24.78 -7.73 -1.15
N SER A 203 25.89 -8.42 -0.87
CA SER A 203 25.88 -9.70 -0.16
C SER A 203 27.04 -9.77 0.82
N ASN A 204 26.84 -10.52 1.89
CA ASN A 204 27.92 -10.94 2.78
C ASN A 204 27.94 -12.46 2.82
N GLY A 205 28.97 -13.04 2.20
CA GLY A 205 29.10 -14.48 2.10
C GLY A 205 27.81 -15.12 1.55
N HIS A 206 27.07 -15.80 2.41
CA HIS A 206 25.84 -16.53 2.03
C HIS A 206 24.54 -15.69 2.10
N ILE A 207 24.58 -14.47 2.66
CA ILE A 207 23.39 -13.64 2.83
C ILE A 207 23.33 -12.57 1.75
N VAL A 208 22.31 -12.64 0.89
CA VAL A 208 22.03 -11.61 -0.12
C VAL A 208 21.01 -10.62 0.44
N TYR A 209 21.40 -9.36 0.58
CA TYR A 209 20.56 -8.31 1.15
C TYR A 209 19.59 -7.69 0.16
N ASN A 210 19.98 -7.60 -1.11
CA ASN A 210 19.14 -7.11 -2.19
C ASN A 210 19.39 -7.86 -3.50
N TYR A 211 18.39 -7.80 -4.38
CA TYR A 211 18.45 -8.39 -5.71
C TYR A 211 18.31 -7.29 -6.77
N ILE A 212 19.16 -7.31 -7.77
CA ILE A 212 19.16 -6.40 -8.91
C ILE A 212 18.53 -7.14 -10.09
N LEU A 213 17.62 -6.51 -10.79
CA LEU A 213 16.97 -7.07 -11.97
C LEU A 213 18.03 -7.37 -13.05
N GLY A 214 17.98 -8.56 -13.65
CA GLY A 214 18.85 -8.95 -14.75
C GLY A 214 18.51 -8.23 -16.04
N GLU A 215 19.44 -8.21 -16.97
CA GLU A 215 19.25 -7.64 -18.31
C GLU A 215 18.08 -8.34 -19.03
N ASN A 216 17.18 -7.58 -19.66
CA ASN A 216 15.96 -8.06 -20.33
C ASN A 216 14.94 -8.80 -19.44
N SER A 217 15.23 -8.99 -18.14
CA SER A 217 14.35 -9.75 -17.25
C SER A 217 12.98 -9.08 -17.03
N GLU A 218 12.94 -7.75 -17.11
CA GLU A 218 11.72 -6.97 -16.99
C GLU A 218 10.71 -7.34 -18.08
N ASN A 219 11.12 -7.27 -19.34
CA ASN A 219 10.28 -7.62 -20.47
C ASN A 219 9.81 -9.08 -20.43
N LEU A 220 10.71 -9.99 -20.03
CA LEU A 220 10.36 -11.41 -19.89
C LEU A 220 9.32 -11.67 -18.80
N ILE A 221 9.43 -10.99 -17.65
CA ILE A 221 8.45 -11.10 -16.57
C ILE A 221 7.10 -10.57 -17.05
N HIS A 222 7.08 -9.37 -17.66
CA HIS A 222 5.86 -8.75 -18.17
C HIS A 222 5.19 -9.62 -19.23
N GLU A 223 5.98 -10.20 -20.13
CA GLU A 223 5.48 -11.10 -21.15
C GLU A 223 4.78 -12.32 -20.56
N LYS A 224 5.38 -12.93 -19.55
CA LYS A 224 4.87 -14.17 -18.95
C LYS A 224 3.56 -14.00 -18.18
N ILE A 225 3.27 -12.81 -17.65
CA ILE A 225 2.05 -12.58 -16.85
C ILE A 225 0.93 -11.90 -17.63
N SER A 226 1.21 -11.43 -18.84
CA SER A 226 0.27 -10.58 -19.62
C SER A 226 -0.98 -11.32 -20.10
N ASP A 227 -0.98 -12.64 -20.11
CA ASP A 227 -2.14 -13.46 -20.50
C ASP A 227 -3.18 -13.60 -19.36
N ILE A 228 -2.73 -13.48 -18.10
CA ILE A 228 -3.62 -13.58 -16.93
C ILE A 228 -3.78 -12.26 -16.18
N CYS A 229 -3.07 -11.20 -16.54
CA CYS A 229 -3.15 -9.91 -15.87
C CYS A 229 -3.65 -8.82 -16.82
N ILE A 230 -4.68 -8.09 -16.39
CA ILE A 230 -5.12 -6.86 -17.06
C ILE A 230 -4.65 -5.65 -16.27
N SER A 231 -4.20 -4.61 -16.98
CA SER A 231 -3.70 -3.38 -16.37
C SER A 231 -4.36 -2.15 -17.00
N MET A 232 -4.80 -1.20 -16.15
CA MET A 232 -5.44 0.04 -16.59
C MET A 232 -5.03 1.19 -15.69
N LYS A 233 -4.64 2.32 -16.31
CA LYS A 233 -4.34 3.57 -15.61
C LYS A 233 -5.55 4.48 -15.59
N ALA A 234 -5.74 5.22 -14.50
CA ALA A 234 -6.88 6.14 -14.35
C ALA A 234 -6.86 7.28 -15.38
N GLU A 235 -5.68 7.78 -15.71
CA GLU A 235 -5.49 8.86 -16.68
C GLU A 235 -5.95 8.52 -18.11
N ASP A 236 -5.99 7.24 -18.46
CA ASP A 236 -6.41 6.78 -19.79
C ASP A 236 -7.93 6.77 -20.00
N TYR A 237 -8.68 6.67 -18.89
CA TYR A 237 -10.13 6.38 -18.94
C TYR A 237 -10.98 7.42 -18.22
N LEU A 238 -10.40 8.18 -17.29
CA LEU A 238 -11.11 9.14 -16.46
C LEU A 238 -10.61 10.56 -16.71
N ARG A 239 -11.52 11.52 -16.62
CA ARG A 239 -11.15 12.92 -16.51
C ARG A 239 -10.63 13.17 -15.10
N MET A 240 -9.32 13.01 -14.94
CA MET A 240 -8.63 13.31 -13.69
C MET A 240 -8.44 14.82 -13.57
N PRO A 241 -8.47 15.39 -12.34
CA PRO A 241 -8.08 16.78 -12.13
C PRO A 241 -6.60 16.97 -12.49
N GLU A 242 -6.18 18.19 -12.74
CA GLU A 242 -4.75 18.48 -12.79
C GLU A 242 -4.08 18.17 -11.46
N ARG A 243 -2.83 17.71 -11.49
CA ARG A 243 -2.03 17.42 -10.32
C ARG A 243 -0.71 18.16 -10.40
N THR A 244 -0.36 18.82 -9.30
CA THR A 244 0.92 19.50 -9.13
C THR A 244 1.62 18.96 -7.91
N ASP A 245 2.82 18.41 -8.10
CA ASP A 245 3.68 17.95 -7.01
C ASP A 245 4.78 18.98 -6.74
N ASN A 246 4.73 19.62 -5.59
CA ASN A 246 5.72 20.60 -5.13
C ASN A 246 6.67 19.93 -4.14
N PHE A 247 7.96 19.99 -4.44
CA PHE A 247 9.03 19.51 -3.57
C PHE A 247 9.68 20.72 -2.89
N ILE A 248 9.16 21.07 -1.70
CA ILE A 248 9.57 22.25 -0.94
C ILE A 248 10.84 21.92 -0.16
N LYS A 249 11.96 22.42 -0.64
CA LYS A 249 13.27 22.22 -0.03
C LYS A 249 13.47 23.22 1.11
N LEU A 250 13.52 22.71 2.32
CA LEU A 250 13.76 23.48 3.54
C LEU A 250 15.23 23.40 3.92
N HIS A 251 15.80 24.49 4.39
CA HIS A 251 17.22 24.57 4.71
C HIS A 251 17.46 24.67 6.22
N MET A 252 18.40 23.88 6.70
CA MET A 252 18.87 23.98 8.08
C MET A 252 19.88 25.14 8.25
N PRO A 253 19.84 25.88 9.37
CA PRO A 253 20.98 26.69 9.79
C PRO A 253 22.26 25.85 9.91
N GLU A 254 23.42 26.40 9.61
CA GLU A 254 24.69 25.65 9.58
C GLU A 254 24.99 24.91 10.90
N ALA A 255 24.66 25.51 12.04
CA ALA A 255 24.83 24.86 13.34
C ALA A 255 23.96 23.58 13.50
N LEU A 256 22.73 23.59 12.96
CA LEU A 256 21.84 22.44 12.99
C LEU A 256 22.28 21.37 11.98
N LYS A 257 22.72 21.79 10.80
CA LYS A 257 23.28 20.91 9.77
C LYS A 257 24.50 20.15 10.28
N LYS A 258 25.41 20.84 10.99
CA LYS A 258 26.56 20.20 11.63
C LYS A 258 26.13 19.15 12.64
N LYS A 259 25.16 19.46 13.51
CA LYS A 259 24.57 18.50 14.46
C LYS A 259 23.95 17.28 13.77
N TYR A 260 23.24 17.48 12.64
CA TYR A 260 22.68 16.38 11.88
C TYR A 260 23.76 15.44 11.34
N LEU A 261 24.82 16.00 10.74
CA LEU A 261 25.91 15.22 10.18
C LEU A 261 26.72 14.47 11.26
N GLU A 262 26.93 15.10 12.41
CA GLU A 262 27.55 14.45 13.58
C GLU A 262 26.67 13.30 14.07
N PHE A 263 25.38 13.53 14.24
CA PHE A 263 24.41 12.50 14.65
C PHE A 263 24.33 11.34 13.66
N GLU A 264 24.26 11.64 12.34
CA GLU A 264 24.26 10.61 11.30
C GLU A 264 25.53 9.76 11.37
N LYS A 265 26.71 10.40 11.51
CA LYS A 265 28.00 9.72 11.63
C LYS A 265 28.05 8.84 12.88
N GLU A 266 27.65 9.36 14.02
CA GLU A 266 27.62 8.60 15.30
C GLU A 266 26.70 7.38 15.19
N LYS A 267 25.49 7.54 14.65
CA LYS A 267 24.54 6.43 14.51
C LYS A 267 24.98 5.41 13.46
N VAL A 268 25.69 5.81 12.42
CA VAL A 268 26.30 4.87 11.46
C VAL A 268 27.43 4.09 12.14
N ILE A 269 28.29 4.74 12.93
CA ILE A 269 29.37 4.08 13.67
C ILE A 269 28.78 3.10 14.70
N GLU A 270 27.83 3.54 15.54
CA GLU A 270 27.13 2.70 16.52
C GLU A 270 26.51 1.45 15.89
N MET A 271 26.02 1.57 14.65
CA MET A 271 25.44 0.45 13.91
C MET A 271 26.49 -0.48 13.31
N MET A 272 27.70 0.01 13.09
CA MET A 272 28.82 -0.76 12.51
C MET A 272 29.72 -1.37 13.58
N THR A 273 29.55 -1.04 14.86
CA THR A 273 30.35 -1.53 15.95
C THR A 273 29.50 -2.17 17.05
N GLU A 274 29.99 -3.26 17.62
CA GLU A 274 29.41 -3.90 18.80
C GLU A 274 30.47 -3.90 19.88
N THR A 275 30.10 -3.49 21.10
CA THR A 275 31.00 -3.56 22.26
C THR A 275 30.96 -4.97 22.80
N VAL A 276 32.07 -5.70 22.69
CA VAL A 276 32.24 -7.06 23.19
C VAL A 276 33.12 -7.03 24.39
N GLU A 277 32.75 -7.72 25.48
CA GLU A 277 33.58 -7.91 26.64
C GLU A 277 34.62 -8.98 26.31
N GLU A 278 35.90 -8.61 26.34
CA GLU A 278 37.05 -9.53 26.19
C GLU A 278 37.92 -9.51 27.45
N GLN A 279 38.64 -10.58 27.68
CA GLN A 279 39.67 -10.61 28.76
C GLN A 279 41.02 -10.17 28.19
N ASP A 280 41.68 -9.23 28.87
CA ASP A 280 43.03 -8.86 28.57
C ASP A 280 44.03 -9.99 28.94
N GLU A 281 45.30 -9.83 28.63
CA GLU A 281 46.36 -10.81 28.93
C GLU A 281 46.52 -11.07 30.46
N ASN A 282 45.90 -10.24 31.31
CA ASN A 282 45.93 -10.35 32.77
C ASN A 282 44.63 -10.90 33.35
N GLY A 283 43.64 -11.25 32.49
CA GLY A 283 42.34 -11.80 32.90
C GLY A 283 41.32 -10.76 33.34
N ASN A 284 41.55 -9.46 33.08
CA ASN A 284 40.58 -8.41 33.38
C ASN A 284 39.62 -8.23 32.21
N SER A 285 38.34 -7.96 32.49
CA SER A 285 37.35 -7.64 31.48
C SER A 285 37.63 -6.29 30.83
N VAL A 286 37.85 -6.27 29.54
CA VAL A 286 38.05 -5.07 28.74
C VAL A 286 36.96 -5.03 27.67
N PHE A 287 36.29 -3.89 27.50
CA PHE A 287 35.30 -3.69 26.45
C PHE A 287 35.99 -3.24 25.15
N VAL A 288 35.86 -4.06 24.09
CA VAL A 288 36.45 -3.79 22.76
C VAL A 288 35.36 -3.60 21.75
N GLU A 289 35.45 -2.53 20.95
CA GLU A 289 34.55 -2.32 19.79
C GLU A 289 35.00 -3.20 18.65
N LYS A 290 34.08 -4.11 18.21
CA LYS A 290 34.29 -4.94 17.03
C LYS A 290 33.37 -4.51 15.89
N PRO A 291 33.84 -4.52 14.64
CA PRO A 291 33.02 -4.23 13.50
C PRO A 291 31.90 -5.28 13.34
N VAL A 292 30.65 -4.83 13.25
CA VAL A 292 29.47 -5.66 13.00
C VAL A 292 28.94 -5.35 11.61
N GLU A 293 28.43 -6.36 10.94
CA GLU A 293 27.76 -6.17 9.67
C GLU A 293 26.37 -5.52 9.82
N ILE A 294 26.15 -4.51 8.98
CA ILE A 294 24.85 -3.82 8.91
C ILE A 294 23.79 -4.79 8.36
N ASN A 295 22.86 -5.22 9.20
CA ASN A 295 21.71 -5.98 8.79
C ASN A 295 20.51 -5.05 8.44
N ALA A 296 19.50 -5.61 7.77
CA ALA A 296 18.32 -4.83 7.35
C ALA A 296 17.51 -4.24 8.52
N VAL A 297 17.57 -4.85 9.70
CA VAL A 297 16.87 -4.37 10.90
C VAL A 297 17.55 -3.12 11.44
N ASN A 298 18.88 -3.16 11.55
CA ASN A 298 19.69 -2.04 12.01
C ASN A 298 19.61 -0.86 11.03
N ALA A 299 19.68 -1.12 9.71
CA ALA A 299 19.50 -0.09 8.69
C ALA A 299 18.11 0.57 8.76
N GLY A 300 17.05 -0.21 9.06
CA GLY A 300 15.72 0.31 9.26
C GLY A 300 15.60 1.19 10.51
N ALA A 301 16.26 0.81 11.59
CA ALA A 301 16.31 1.58 12.84
C ALA A 301 17.04 2.92 12.64
N LEU A 302 18.19 2.90 11.96
CA LEU A 302 18.93 4.11 11.58
C LEU A 302 18.06 5.05 10.73
N SER A 303 17.48 4.53 9.65
CA SER A 303 16.60 5.30 8.78
C SER A 303 15.48 5.99 9.56
N ASN A 304 14.84 5.27 10.51
CA ASN A 304 13.80 5.86 11.35
C ASN A 304 14.34 7.00 12.25
N LYS A 305 15.53 6.88 12.82
CA LYS A 305 16.14 7.92 13.65
C LYS A 305 16.49 9.16 12.83
N LEU A 306 17.04 8.98 11.62
CA LEU A 306 17.35 10.08 10.71
C LEU A 306 16.09 10.83 10.26
N LEU A 307 15.01 10.11 9.98
CA LEU A 307 13.71 10.72 9.64
C LEU A 307 13.06 11.42 10.83
N GLN A 308 13.22 10.91 12.06
CA GLN A 308 12.77 11.60 13.27
C GLN A 308 13.48 12.95 13.40
N PHE A 309 14.79 12.98 13.24
CA PHE A 309 15.55 14.24 13.25
C PHE A 309 15.03 15.20 12.17
N ALA A 310 14.87 14.74 10.92
CA ALA A 310 14.36 15.54 9.81
C ALA A 310 12.95 16.11 10.08
N ASN A 311 12.11 15.42 10.88
CA ASN A 311 10.78 15.89 11.27
C ASN A 311 10.82 16.84 12.50
N GLY A 312 11.99 17.04 13.10
CA GLY A 312 12.24 18.05 14.13
C GLY A 312 12.08 17.58 15.58
N ALA A 313 11.97 16.28 15.85
CA ALA A 313 12.04 15.72 17.18
C ALA A 313 12.49 14.26 17.15
N MET A 314 12.95 13.72 18.28
CA MET A 314 13.35 12.32 18.40
C MET A 314 12.79 11.68 19.66
N TYR A 315 12.57 10.37 19.62
CA TYR A 315 12.34 9.56 20.82
C TYR A 315 13.66 9.12 21.44
N ASP A 316 13.76 9.25 22.77
CA ASP A 316 14.79 8.57 23.54
C ASP A 316 14.45 7.08 23.76
N GLU A 317 15.27 6.39 24.57
CA GLU A 317 15.08 4.98 24.93
C GLU A 317 13.79 4.74 25.73
N ASN A 318 13.36 5.73 26.52
CA ASN A 318 12.13 5.71 27.32
C ASN A 318 10.91 6.15 26.53
N LYS A 319 11.05 6.40 25.20
CA LYS A 319 10.02 6.94 24.30
C LYS A 319 9.57 8.36 24.65
N SER A 320 10.35 9.11 25.43
CA SER A 320 10.13 10.54 25.62
C SER A 320 10.51 11.32 24.38
N VAL A 321 9.79 12.39 24.08
CA VAL A 321 9.97 13.19 22.86
C VAL A 321 10.89 14.37 23.16
N HIS A 322 11.98 14.48 22.41
CA HIS A 322 12.94 15.58 22.49
C HIS A 322 12.83 16.46 21.24
N PRO A 323 12.28 17.69 21.34
CA PRO A 323 12.23 18.63 20.22
C PRO A 323 13.65 19.06 19.80
N ILE A 324 13.86 19.22 18.49
CA ILE A 324 15.13 19.61 17.87
C ILE A 324 14.99 20.92 17.10
N HIS A 325 13.97 21.02 16.24
CA HIS A 325 13.69 22.21 15.45
C HIS A 325 12.23 22.22 14.97
N ASP A 326 11.76 23.41 14.52
CA ASP A 326 10.38 23.63 14.05
C ASP A 326 10.30 23.93 12.56
N ILE A 327 11.37 23.74 11.78
CA ILE A 327 11.47 24.14 10.37
C ILE A 327 10.29 23.63 9.52
N LYS A 328 9.91 22.34 9.67
CA LYS A 328 8.75 21.79 8.95
C LYS A 328 7.41 22.30 9.49
N LEU A 329 7.34 22.66 10.78
CA LEU A 329 6.12 23.27 11.37
C LEU A 329 5.90 24.68 10.86
N GLU A 330 6.95 25.48 10.73
CA GLU A 330 6.92 26.81 10.14
C GLU A 330 6.45 26.75 8.69
N ALA A 331 7.08 25.88 7.87
CA ALA A 331 6.69 25.69 6.47
C ALA A 331 5.25 25.18 6.32
N LEU A 332 4.79 24.28 7.19
CA LEU A 332 3.41 23.80 7.19
C LEU A 332 2.44 24.93 7.52
N LYS A 333 2.79 25.81 8.47
CA LYS A 333 1.99 26.98 8.82
C LYS A 333 1.86 27.92 7.63
N GLU A 334 2.95 28.24 6.94
CA GLU A 334 2.95 29.09 5.74
C GLU A 334 2.01 28.51 4.66
N ILE A 335 2.08 27.20 4.37
CA ILE A 335 1.18 26.56 3.40
C ILE A 335 -0.29 26.69 3.80
N ILE A 336 -0.61 26.57 5.10
CA ILE A 336 -1.99 26.70 5.60
C ILE A 336 -2.48 28.15 5.49
N GLU A 337 -1.61 29.12 5.73
CA GLU A 337 -1.91 30.54 5.56
C GLU A 337 -2.13 30.87 4.07
N ASP A 338 -1.27 30.38 3.18
CA ASP A 338 -1.39 30.55 1.74
C ASP A 338 -2.61 29.85 1.14
N ALA A 339 -3.08 28.78 1.79
CA ALA A 339 -4.31 28.10 1.40
C ALA A 339 -5.57 28.96 1.58
N ASN A 340 -5.46 30.10 2.27
CA ASN A 340 -6.51 31.11 2.44
C ASN A 340 -7.87 30.50 2.83
N GLY A 341 -7.88 29.73 3.92
CA GLY A 341 -9.08 29.08 4.46
C GLY A 341 -9.49 27.77 3.76
N LYS A 342 -8.84 27.36 2.68
CA LYS A 342 -9.08 26.03 2.07
C LYS A 342 -8.59 24.93 2.99
N SER A 343 -9.26 23.78 2.93
CA SER A 343 -8.91 22.61 3.71
C SER A 343 -7.61 21.96 3.25
N VAL A 344 -6.73 21.63 4.20
CA VAL A 344 -5.42 21.01 3.98
C VAL A 344 -5.37 19.64 4.66
N LEU A 345 -5.08 18.57 3.89
CA LEU A 345 -4.89 17.21 4.39
C LEU A 345 -3.39 16.98 4.64
N VAL A 346 -3.01 16.74 5.88
CA VAL A 346 -1.61 16.59 6.30
C VAL A 346 -1.30 15.13 6.63
N ALA A 347 -0.30 14.57 5.92
CA ALA A 347 0.27 13.26 6.19
C ALA A 347 1.38 13.37 7.24
N TRP A 348 1.26 12.65 8.34
CA TRP A 348 2.27 12.57 9.39
C TRP A 348 2.78 11.12 9.53
N THR A 349 4.00 10.95 10.06
CA THR A 349 4.66 9.64 10.16
C THR A 349 4.82 9.18 11.61
N PHE A 350 5.33 10.04 12.49
CA PHE A 350 5.55 9.73 13.90
C PHE A 350 4.46 10.34 14.79
N GLN A 351 4.14 9.69 15.92
CA GLN A 351 3.11 10.23 16.82
C GLN A 351 3.42 11.64 17.31
N PHE A 352 4.70 11.94 17.55
CA PHE A 352 5.11 13.28 17.93
C PHE A 352 4.88 14.32 16.82
N ASP A 353 4.93 13.95 15.52
CA ASP A 353 4.59 14.86 14.43
C ASP A 353 3.16 15.37 14.62
N ARG A 354 2.21 14.44 14.80
CA ARG A 354 0.80 14.75 15.04
C ARG A 354 0.61 15.67 16.24
N ASP A 355 1.28 15.37 17.36
CA ASP A 355 1.09 16.09 18.61
C ASP A 355 1.72 17.49 18.55
N ARG A 356 2.90 17.62 17.95
CA ARG A 356 3.56 18.90 17.69
C ARG A 356 2.77 19.77 16.70
N ILE A 357 2.25 19.18 15.62
CA ILE A 357 1.41 19.91 14.65
C ILE A 357 0.15 20.44 15.35
N LYS A 358 -0.51 19.63 16.19
CA LYS A 358 -1.69 20.07 16.94
C LYS A 358 -1.40 21.24 17.87
N GLU A 359 -0.29 21.21 18.58
CA GLU A 359 0.07 22.29 19.50
C GLU A 359 0.52 23.54 18.74
N TYR A 360 1.39 23.39 17.73
CA TYR A 360 1.92 24.52 16.97
C TYR A 360 0.83 25.26 16.18
N LEU A 361 -0.13 24.52 15.62
CA LEU A 361 -1.22 25.03 14.81
C LEU A 361 -2.56 25.10 15.55
N LYS A 362 -2.56 25.17 16.88
CA LYS A 362 -3.81 25.17 17.68
C LYS A 362 -4.84 26.23 17.29
N ALA A 363 -4.38 27.36 16.77
CA ALA A 363 -5.27 28.43 16.25
C ALA A 363 -6.15 27.95 15.09
N TYR A 364 -5.67 27.00 14.25
CA TYR A 364 -6.38 26.39 13.12
C TYR A 364 -7.19 25.16 13.51
N LYS A 365 -7.20 24.77 14.78
CA LYS A 365 -7.95 23.64 15.35
C LYS A 365 -7.73 22.33 14.56
N PRO A 366 -6.47 21.84 14.39
CA PRO A 366 -6.20 20.63 13.63
C PRO A 366 -6.96 19.44 14.17
N ARG A 367 -7.62 18.68 13.28
CA ARG A 367 -8.38 17.48 13.65
C ARG A 367 -7.72 16.24 13.07
N GLU A 368 -7.71 15.15 13.82
CA GLU A 368 -7.20 13.86 13.36
C GLU A 368 -8.33 13.02 12.75
N LEU A 369 -8.05 12.40 11.61
CA LEU A 369 -9.00 11.55 10.89
C LEU A 369 -9.14 10.17 11.57
N LYS A 370 -10.16 10.00 12.41
CA LYS A 370 -10.41 8.76 13.18
C LYS A 370 -11.77 8.14 12.94
N THR A 371 -12.81 8.95 12.84
CA THR A 371 -14.20 8.53 12.84
C THR A 371 -14.91 8.86 11.53
N PRO A 372 -16.04 8.19 11.22
CA PRO A 372 -16.88 8.57 10.08
C PRO A 372 -17.38 10.04 10.15
N GLN A 373 -17.55 10.57 11.36
CA GLN A 373 -17.93 11.97 11.54
C GLN A 373 -16.84 12.94 11.08
N ASP A 374 -15.56 12.59 11.28
CA ASP A 374 -14.43 13.41 10.77
C ASP A 374 -14.44 13.51 9.26
N ILE A 375 -14.77 12.39 8.57
CA ILE A 375 -14.91 12.34 7.11
C ILE A 375 -16.06 13.25 6.64
N LYS A 376 -17.19 13.18 7.32
CA LYS A 376 -18.36 14.01 7.02
C LYS A 376 -18.06 15.49 7.20
N ASP A 377 -17.48 15.86 8.34
CA ASP A 377 -17.14 17.24 8.66
C ASP A 377 -16.07 17.80 7.69
N TRP A 378 -15.10 16.96 7.29
CA TRP A 378 -14.13 17.32 6.26
C TRP A 378 -14.82 17.60 4.92
N ASN A 379 -15.66 16.70 4.44
CA ASN A 379 -16.34 16.84 3.15
C ASN A 379 -17.34 18.00 3.12
N GLU A 380 -17.84 18.40 4.28
CA GLU A 380 -18.69 19.60 4.46
C GLU A 380 -17.87 20.91 4.64
N GLY A 381 -16.53 20.85 4.57
CA GLY A 381 -15.65 22.02 4.70
C GLY A 381 -15.54 22.60 6.11
N LYS A 382 -15.94 21.83 7.14
CA LYS A 382 -15.90 22.26 8.55
C LYS A 382 -14.52 22.12 9.20
N VAL A 383 -13.57 21.48 8.53
CA VAL A 383 -12.23 21.19 9.04
C VAL A 383 -11.20 21.78 8.10
N GLN A 384 -10.47 22.82 8.57
CA GLN A 384 -9.42 23.45 7.76
C GLN A 384 -8.15 22.62 7.71
N VAL A 385 -7.74 21.98 8.81
CA VAL A 385 -6.54 21.16 8.86
C VAL A 385 -6.90 19.75 9.35
N MET A 386 -6.79 18.76 8.46
CA MET A 386 -7.03 17.36 8.78
C MET A 386 -5.71 16.60 8.82
N LEU A 387 -5.42 15.96 9.94
CA LEU A 387 -4.23 15.15 10.15
C LEU A 387 -4.57 13.67 9.92
N ALA A 388 -3.82 12.98 9.08
CA ALA A 388 -4.02 11.56 8.87
C ALA A 388 -2.68 10.81 8.74
N HIS A 389 -2.60 9.65 9.39
CA HIS A 389 -1.47 8.74 9.15
C HIS A 389 -1.72 7.96 7.85
N PRO A 390 -0.75 7.88 6.91
CA PRO A 390 -0.96 7.24 5.60
C PRO A 390 -1.52 5.81 5.69
N ALA A 391 -1.06 5.00 6.63
CA ALA A 391 -1.57 3.64 6.81
C ALA A 391 -3.04 3.60 7.30
N SER A 392 -3.49 4.59 8.07
CA SER A 392 -4.88 4.66 8.55
C SER A 392 -5.84 5.26 7.52
N ALA A 393 -5.33 6.14 6.65
CA ALA A 393 -6.08 6.74 5.56
C ALA A 393 -6.08 5.89 4.28
N GLY A 394 -5.33 4.78 4.27
CA GLY A 394 -5.00 3.99 3.08
C GLY A 394 -6.18 3.27 2.41
N HIS A 395 -7.34 3.10 3.03
CA HIS A 395 -8.39 2.26 2.45
C HIS A 395 -9.80 2.89 2.56
N GLY A 396 -10.53 2.92 1.43
CA GLY A 396 -11.97 3.12 1.35
C GLY A 396 -12.52 4.53 1.69
N LEU A 397 -11.67 5.53 1.96
CA LEU A 397 -12.12 6.86 2.35
C LEU A 397 -12.32 7.77 1.14
N ASN A 398 -13.44 8.50 1.10
CA ASN A 398 -13.72 9.54 0.11
C ASN A 398 -13.55 10.91 0.77
N LEU A 399 -12.45 11.61 0.44
CA LEU A 399 -12.13 12.93 0.99
C LEU A 399 -12.10 14.04 -0.06
N GLN A 400 -12.31 13.71 -1.35
CA GLN A 400 -12.17 14.67 -2.46
C GLN A 400 -13.14 15.85 -2.43
N ALA A 401 -14.25 15.75 -1.71
CA ALA A 401 -15.21 16.85 -1.63
C ALA A 401 -14.76 17.96 -0.66
N GLY A 402 -13.93 17.63 0.34
CA GLY A 402 -13.56 18.56 1.40
C GLY A 402 -12.32 19.41 1.09
N GLY A 403 -11.48 19.01 0.14
CA GLY A 403 -10.26 19.76 -0.15
C GLY A 403 -9.49 19.25 -1.38
N ASN A 404 -8.44 19.98 -1.75
CA ASN A 404 -7.59 19.65 -2.90
C ASN A 404 -6.09 19.86 -2.59
N ILE A 405 -5.71 20.11 -1.34
CA ILE A 405 -4.33 20.35 -0.92
C ILE A 405 -3.88 19.23 0.01
N ILE A 406 -2.78 18.58 -0.32
CA ILE A 406 -2.09 17.57 0.50
C ILE A 406 -0.74 18.13 0.92
N VAL A 407 -0.36 17.89 2.17
CA VAL A 407 0.99 18.16 2.66
C VAL A 407 1.58 16.91 3.28
N TRP A 408 2.67 16.42 2.73
CA TRP A 408 3.51 15.39 3.31
C TRP A 408 4.50 16.05 4.28
N TYR A 409 4.12 16.08 5.56
CA TYR A 409 4.98 16.58 6.65
C TYR A 409 6.11 15.58 6.96
N GLY A 410 5.77 14.30 7.08
CA GLY A 410 6.73 13.21 7.19
C GLY A 410 6.67 12.32 5.95
N GLN A 411 7.83 11.94 5.41
CA GLN A 411 7.92 11.12 4.21
C GLN A 411 7.73 9.63 4.53
N THR A 412 7.31 8.83 3.55
CA THR A 412 7.12 7.38 3.68
C THR A 412 7.94 6.60 2.65
N TRP A 413 8.54 5.49 3.05
CA TRP A 413 9.20 4.55 2.14
C TRP A 413 8.24 3.72 1.29
N SER A 414 6.96 3.67 1.67
CA SER A 414 5.96 2.83 1.01
C SER A 414 5.30 3.57 -0.14
N LEU A 415 5.63 3.18 -1.38
CA LEU A 415 4.96 3.70 -2.57
C LEU A 415 3.45 3.44 -2.52
N GLU A 416 3.04 2.27 -2.03
CA GLU A 416 1.63 1.91 -1.86
C GLU A 416 0.89 2.91 -0.95
N LEU A 417 1.43 3.20 0.24
CA LEU A 417 0.83 4.17 1.16
C LEU A 417 0.82 5.59 0.58
N TYR A 418 1.90 5.96 -0.14
CA TYR A 418 2.01 7.25 -0.82
C TYR A 418 0.93 7.43 -1.87
N GLN A 419 0.77 6.47 -2.78
CA GLN A 419 -0.25 6.51 -3.82
C GLN A 419 -1.66 6.44 -3.24
N GLN A 420 -1.90 5.55 -2.27
CA GLN A 420 -3.19 5.44 -1.60
C GLN A 420 -3.61 6.72 -0.88
N PHE A 421 -2.69 7.39 -0.22
CA PHE A 421 -2.97 8.65 0.47
C PHE A 421 -3.30 9.77 -0.52
N ASN A 422 -2.51 9.93 -1.57
CA ASN A 422 -2.73 10.95 -2.59
C ASN A 422 -4.06 10.72 -3.33
N ALA A 423 -4.44 9.47 -3.58
CA ALA A 423 -5.71 9.11 -4.20
C ALA A 423 -6.95 9.40 -3.32
N ARG A 424 -6.79 9.90 -2.09
CA ARG A 424 -7.93 10.40 -1.29
C ARG A 424 -8.49 11.70 -1.84
N LEU A 425 -7.63 12.55 -2.41
CA LEU A 425 -8.02 13.81 -3.04
C LEU A 425 -7.85 13.77 -4.57
N TYR A 426 -6.79 13.13 -5.07
CA TYR A 426 -6.52 12.97 -6.50
C TYR A 426 -7.29 11.77 -7.07
N ARG A 427 -8.53 12.01 -7.45
CA ARG A 427 -9.41 10.98 -8.00
C ARG A 427 -10.56 11.57 -8.79
N GLN A 428 -11.27 10.74 -9.55
CA GLN A 428 -12.47 11.14 -10.28
C GLN A 428 -13.49 11.82 -9.36
N GLY A 429 -14.07 12.91 -9.82
CA GLY A 429 -15.05 13.72 -9.07
C GLY A 429 -14.45 14.86 -8.26
N GLN A 430 -13.11 14.97 -8.17
CA GLN A 430 -12.46 16.18 -7.69
C GLN A 430 -12.58 17.28 -8.74
N LYS A 431 -13.07 18.45 -8.32
CA LYS A 431 -13.36 19.59 -9.22
C LYS A 431 -12.18 20.56 -9.38
N ASN A 432 -11.25 20.53 -8.44
CA ASN A 432 -10.11 21.45 -8.40
C ASN A 432 -8.81 20.71 -8.71
N SER A 433 -7.82 21.43 -9.24
CA SER A 433 -6.45 20.91 -9.37
C SER A 433 -5.90 20.51 -8.01
N VAL A 434 -5.35 19.30 -7.90
CA VAL A 434 -4.80 18.78 -6.65
C VAL A 434 -3.35 19.20 -6.49
N ILE A 435 -3.04 19.82 -5.36
CA ILE A 435 -1.69 20.28 -5.02
C ILE A 435 -1.13 19.37 -3.94
N ILE A 436 0.02 18.76 -4.20
CA ILE A 436 0.70 17.88 -3.26
C ILE A 436 2.04 18.50 -2.90
N ASN A 437 2.16 18.99 -1.68
CA ASN A 437 3.36 19.61 -1.15
C ASN A 437 4.17 18.59 -0.33
N HIS A 438 5.44 18.43 -0.64
CA HIS A 438 6.38 17.59 0.10
C HIS A 438 7.34 18.50 0.86
N LEU A 439 7.32 18.45 2.20
CA LEU A 439 8.28 19.16 3.04
C LEU A 439 9.56 18.31 3.14
N ILE A 440 10.64 18.78 2.53
CA ILE A 440 11.91 18.07 2.44
C ILE A 440 12.98 18.88 3.12
N LEU A 441 13.54 18.37 4.21
CA LEU A 441 14.70 19.01 4.82
C LEU A 441 15.94 18.65 4.02
N SER A 442 16.53 19.64 3.37
CA SER A 442 17.66 19.46 2.44
C SER A 442 18.90 18.93 3.15
N GLY A 443 19.60 18.00 2.50
CA GLY A 443 20.79 17.35 3.03
C GLY A 443 20.49 16.36 4.14
N THR A 444 19.27 15.83 4.19
CA THR A 444 18.86 14.80 5.13
C THR A 444 18.27 13.57 4.43
N HIS A 445 17.97 12.55 5.20
CA HIS A 445 17.38 11.31 4.73
C HIS A 445 15.99 11.46 4.06
N ASP A 446 15.33 12.61 4.17
CA ASP A 446 14.11 12.93 3.41
C ASP A 446 14.36 12.85 1.90
N GLU A 447 15.52 13.32 1.42
CA GLU A 447 15.86 13.29 -0.01
C GLU A 447 15.99 11.85 -0.54
N ASP A 448 16.58 10.96 0.25
CA ASP A 448 16.71 9.54 -0.10
C ASP A 448 15.35 8.86 -0.23
N VAL A 449 14.42 9.18 0.68
CA VAL A 449 13.05 8.65 0.63
C VAL A 449 12.35 9.09 -0.65
N ILE A 450 12.39 10.37 -0.98
CA ILE A 450 11.76 10.91 -2.19
C ILE A 450 12.36 10.29 -3.45
N GLN A 451 13.69 10.17 -3.52
CA GLN A 451 14.36 9.54 -4.66
C GLN A 451 13.97 8.05 -4.80
N SER A 452 13.86 7.34 -3.67
CA SER A 452 13.39 5.95 -3.65
C SER A 452 11.94 5.82 -4.14
N LEU A 453 11.04 6.71 -3.71
CA LEU A 453 9.65 6.72 -4.16
C LEU A 453 9.55 6.94 -5.67
N LYS A 454 10.26 7.93 -6.23
CA LYS A 454 10.29 8.20 -7.67
C LYS A 454 10.76 6.99 -8.48
N ASN A 455 11.80 6.31 -8.01
CA ASN A 455 12.35 5.12 -8.68
C ASN A 455 11.38 3.94 -8.65
N LYS A 456 10.66 3.75 -7.53
CA LYS A 456 9.65 2.69 -7.39
C LYS A 456 8.43 2.96 -8.25
N ASP A 457 7.96 4.21 -8.29
CA ASP A 457 6.82 4.64 -9.08
C ASP A 457 7.07 4.43 -10.58
N ARG A 458 8.26 4.80 -11.07
CA ARG A 458 8.65 4.56 -12.47
C ARG A 458 8.59 3.08 -12.83
N LYS A 459 9.18 2.20 -12.04
CA LYS A 459 9.18 0.74 -12.31
C LYS A 459 7.77 0.15 -12.29
N GLN A 460 6.89 0.64 -11.43
CA GLN A 460 5.51 0.20 -11.40
C GLN A 460 4.75 0.67 -12.64
N ASN A 461 4.96 1.91 -13.08
CA ASN A 461 4.35 2.44 -14.30
C ASN A 461 4.81 1.67 -15.54
N ASP A 462 6.11 1.36 -15.65
CA ASP A 462 6.67 0.55 -16.74
C ASP A 462 5.99 -0.84 -16.83
N LEU A 463 5.73 -1.48 -15.69
CA LEU A 463 4.96 -2.73 -15.62
C LEU A 463 3.53 -2.56 -16.15
N MET A 464 2.82 -1.54 -15.65
CA MET A 464 1.43 -1.28 -16.03
C MET A 464 1.31 -1.03 -17.54
N ASP A 465 2.18 -0.21 -18.12
CA ASP A 465 2.20 0.11 -19.56
C ASP A 465 2.53 -1.10 -20.43
N SER A 466 3.47 -1.94 -20.00
CA SER A 466 3.83 -3.17 -20.72
C SER A 466 2.66 -4.14 -20.84
N ILE A 467 1.91 -4.34 -19.75
CA ILE A 467 0.72 -5.21 -19.75
C ILE A 467 -0.37 -4.61 -20.65
N LYS A 468 -0.59 -3.29 -20.57
CA LYS A 468 -1.57 -2.56 -21.38
C LYS A 468 -1.28 -2.67 -22.88
N ALA A 469 -0.03 -2.43 -23.31
CA ALA A 469 0.38 -2.48 -24.72
C ALA A 469 0.07 -3.83 -25.38
N LYS A 470 0.13 -4.93 -24.63
CA LYS A 470 -0.21 -6.27 -25.15
C LYS A 470 -1.71 -6.46 -25.32
N ILE A 471 -2.51 -5.95 -24.38
CA ILE A 471 -3.98 -6.01 -24.50
C ILE A 471 -4.43 -5.28 -25.76
N GLU A 472 -3.89 -4.08 -26.04
CA GLU A 472 -4.22 -3.32 -27.25
C GLU A 472 -3.79 -4.03 -28.54
N LYS A 473 -2.65 -4.75 -28.50
CA LYS A 473 -2.19 -5.53 -29.64
C LYS A 473 -3.17 -6.64 -30.02
N TYR A 474 -3.77 -7.31 -29.02
CA TYR A 474 -4.71 -8.42 -29.27
C TYR A 474 -6.14 -7.96 -29.54
N LYS A 475 -6.57 -6.80 -29.01
CA LYS A 475 -7.87 -6.19 -29.36
C LYS A 475 -8.02 -5.84 -30.85
N LYS A 476 -6.91 -5.70 -31.57
CA LYS A 476 -6.94 -5.48 -33.04
C LYS A 476 -7.24 -6.75 -33.84
N PHE A 477 -7.32 -7.90 -33.20
CA PHE A 477 -7.61 -9.19 -33.81
C PHE A 477 -8.97 -9.78 -33.38
N LEU A 478 -9.72 -9.05 -32.53
CA LEU A 478 -11.13 -9.23 -32.18
C LEU A 478 -11.99 -8.19 -32.90
#